data_a326d4bb0540ab306dc43b2b0b302cd4
#
_entry.id   a326d4bb0540ab306dc43b2b0b302cd4
#
_cell.length_a   1.000
_cell.length_b   1.000
_cell.length_c   1.000
_cell.angle_alpha   90.00
_cell.angle_beta   90.00
_cell.angle_gamma   90.00
#
_symmetry.space_group_name_H-M   'P 1'
#
loop_
_entity.id
_entity.type
_entity.pdbx_description
1 polymer ?
#
loop_
_entity_poly.entity_id
_entity_poly.type
_entity_poly.pdbx_seq_one_letter_code
_entity_poly.pdbx_strand_id
1 'polypeptide(L)'
;MSGEIDALSGNTQIPLADWEAANNTPGVKAMSVPTFAYQYMAMNTTREYLPEEIRHAISLAINRQVIVEQLLQGQGRVAIGPLPEDHKYYNTNLKVEYDPEKAKGMVEAAGWDPNRELEVLVSTGNEVREKSAILIQQDLQKIGIKTKIQTLDFPTLLTNARNGDYDLCFIGSAGSVDPSESVPNVTAGYMNNFTQLTDPTLGEVGESGAKEITFEARKAVYDKYQEILFQQMPMAFLYFTNDLFGYSDKLENVRVGAIDYNVNKNVWAWKVNK
;
A
#
# COMPACT_ATOMS: atom_id res chain seq x y z
N MET A 1 -7.48 -6.18 -29.19
CA MET A 1 -8.41 -7.09 -28.51
C MET A 1 -9.14 -7.89 -29.59
N SER A 2 -9.10 -9.23 -29.50
CA SER A 2 -9.64 -10.13 -30.54
C SER A 2 -11.16 -10.22 -30.58
N GLY A 3 -11.85 -9.79 -29.51
CA GLY A 3 -13.30 -9.96 -29.33
C GLY A 3 -13.72 -11.38 -28.96
N GLU A 4 -12.78 -12.21 -28.50
CA GLU A 4 -13.05 -13.58 -28.09
C GLU A 4 -13.69 -13.68 -26.69
N ILE A 5 -13.54 -12.63 -25.87
CA ILE A 5 -14.14 -12.53 -24.55
C ILE A 5 -14.90 -11.21 -24.42
N ASP A 6 -16.04 -11.24 -23.72
CA ASP A 6 -16.88 -10.07 -23.52
C ASP A 6 -16.57 -9.30 -22.22
N ALA A 7 -15.91 -9.92 -21.25
CA ALA A 7 -15.51 -9.25 -20.00
C ALA A 7 -14.31 -9.95 -19.37
N LEU A 8 -13.47 -9.16 -18.71
CA LEU A 8 -12.48 -9.67 -17.75
C LEU A 8 -13.20 -10.05 -16.46
N SER A 9 -12.75 -11.08 -15.77
CA SER A 9 -13.41 -11.57 -14.56
C SER A 9 -12.42 -12.08 -13.51
N GLY A 10 -12.86 -12.14 -12.26
CA GLY A 10 -12.04 -12.59 -11.15
C GLY A 10 -10.83 -11.68 -10.94
N ASN A 11 -9.66 -12.29 -10.82
CA ASN A 11 -8.39 -11.58 -10.63
C ASN A 11 -7.73 -11.12 -11.94
N THR A 12 -8.43 -11.25 -13.08
CA THR A 12 -7.91 -10.81 -14.37
C THR A 12 -8.20 -9.33 -14.55
N GLN A 13 -7.15 -8.55 -14.71
CA GLN A 13 -7.22 -7.10 -14.90
C GLN A 13 -6.56 -6.71 -16.22
N ILE A 14 -6.86 -5.51 -16.70
CA ILE A 14 -6.08 -4.88 -17.76
C ILE A 14 -4.69 -4.58 -17.19
N PRO A 15 -3.59 -5.05 -17.81
CA PRO A 15 -2.26 -4.61 -17.39
C PRO A 15 -2.15 -3.09 -17.46
N LEU A 16 -1.47 -2.49 -16.50
CA LEU A 16 -1.31 -1.03 -16.46
C LEU A 16 -0.68 -0.47 -17.74
N ALA A 17 0.26 -1.21 -18.33
CA ALA A 17 0.88 -0.84 -19.60
C ALA A 17 -0.11 -0.77 -20.78
N ASP A 18 -1.20 -1.52 -20.71
CA ASP A 18 -2.23 -1.61 -21.75
C ASP A 18 -3.45 -0.71 -21.45
N TRP A 19 -3.45 -0.01 -20.31
CA TRP A 19 -4.60 0.76 -19.83
C TRP A 19 -5.06 1.83 -20.83
N GLU A 20 -4.13 2.64 -21.33
CA GLU A 20 -4.43 3.71 -22.28
C GLU A 20 -4.98 3.14 -23.59
N ALA A 21 -4.36 2.07 -24.09
CA ALA A 21 -4.82 1.41 -25.29
C ALA A 21 -6.23 0.81 -25.11
N ALA A 22 -6.49 0.16 -23.99
CA ALA A 22 -7.80 -0.42 -23.67
C ALA A 22 -8.88 0.66 -23.56
N ASN A 23 -8.59 1.77 -22.89
CA ASN A 23 -9.51 2.89 -22.70
C ASN A 23 -9.86 3.60 -24.01
N ASN A 24 -8.97 3.57 -25.00
CA ASN A 24 -9.16 4.18 -26.32
C ASN A 24 -9.64 3.16 -27.40
N THR A 25 -9.86 1.89 -27.04
CA THR A 25 -10.30 0.87 -28.02
C THR A 25 -11.82 0.94 -28.23
N PRO A 26 -12.30 1.19 -29.47
CA PRO A 26 -13.73 1.13 -29.78
C PRO A 26 -14.34 -0.24 -29.44
N GLY A 27 -15.54 -0.25 -28.88
CA GLY A 27 -16.22 -1.47 -28.47
C GLY A 27 -15.79 -2.01 -27.09
N VAL A 28 -14.88 -1.32 -26.39
CA VAL A 28 -14.44 -1.67 -25.03
C VAL A 28 -14.80 -0.58 -24.06
N LYS A 29 -15.34 -0.96 -22.92
CA LYS A 29 -15.49 -0.11 -21.74
C LYS A 29 -14.42 -0.49 -20.73
N ALA A 30 -13.45 0.40 -20.53
CA ALA A 30 -12.44 0.28 -19.49
C ALA A 30 -12.91 1.01 -18.22
N MET A 31 -12.68 0.41 -17.05
CA MET A 31 -13.06 0.96 -15.76
C MET A 31 -11.90 0.85 -14.79
N SER A 32 -11.56 1.97 -14.16
CA SER A 32 -10.61 2.03 -13.05
C SER A 32 -11.39 2.16 -11.75
N VAL A 33 -11.26 1.16 -10.88
CA VAL A 33 -12.06 1.04 -9.65
C VAL A 33 -11.12 1.14 -8.45
N PRO A 34 -11.26 2.19 -7.61
CA PRO A 34 -10.49 2.30 -6.39
C PRO A 34 -10.70 1.09 -5.48
N THR A 35 -9.59 0.56 -4.92
CA THR A 35 -9.63 -0.55 -3.96
C THR A 35 -9.15 -0.13 -2.58
N PHE A 36 -9.20 -1.06 -1.63
CA PHE A 36 -8.57 -0.92 -0.31
C PHE A 36 -7.15 -1.54 -0.28
N ALA A 37 -6.73 -2.18 -1.36
CA ALA A 37 -5.40 -2.76 -1.45
C ALA A 37 -4.33 -1.66 -1.46
N TYR A 38 -3.36 -1.80 -0.56
CA TYR A 38 -2.28 -0.82 -0.44
C TYR A 38 -0.90 -1.45 -0.47
N GLN A 39 0.06 -0.66 -0.90
CA GLN A 39 1.48 -1.00 -0.87
C GLN A 39 2.17 -0.18 0.21
N TYR A 40 3.12 -0.79 0.90
CA TYR A 40 3.89 -0.15 1.94
C TYR A 40 5.33 -0.68 1.95
N MET A 41 6.19 0.07 2.59
CA MET A 41 7.55 -0.33 2.90
C MET A 41 7.62 -0.55 4.41
N ALA A 42 7.69 -1.82 4.82
CA ALA A 42 7.93 -2.19 6.21
C ALA A 42 9.35 -1.79 6.62
N MET A 43 9.51 -1.26 7.80
CA MET A 43 10.79 -0.90 8.42
C MET A 43 11.02 -1.81 9.62
N ASN A 44 12.14 -2.52 9.65
CA ASN A 44 12.42 -3.46 10.71
C ASN A 44 12.67 -2.74 12.05
N THR A 45 11.66 -2.75 12.92
CA THR A 45 11.67 -2.01 14.18
C THR A 45 12.63 -2.58 15.23
N THR A 46 13.20 -3.79 14.99
CA THR A 46 14.20 -4.37 15.88
C THR A 46 15.61 -3.86 15.60
N ARG A 47 15.79 -3.08 14.52
CA ARG A 47 17.08 -2.48 14.19
C ARG A 47 17.30 -1.24 15.06
N GLU A 48 18.27 -1.26 15.98
CA GLU A 48 18.58 -0.13 16.88
C GLU A 48 18.90 1.17 16.11
N TYR A 49 19.43 1.06 14.89
CA TYR A 49 19.74 2.19 14.02
C TYR A 49 18.57 2.69 13.19
N LEU A 50 17.38 2.08 13.33
CA LEU A 50 16.11 2.56 12.76
C LEU A 50 15.14 2.99 13.86
N PRO A 51 15.53 3.93 14.77
CA PRO A 51 14.60 4.48 15.77
C PRO A 51 13.46 5.25 15.10
N GLU A 52 12.45 5.63 15.87
CA GLU A 52 11.26 6.32 15.35
C GLU A 52 11.61 7.56 14.53
N GLU A 53 12.57 8.36 14.97
CA GLU A 53 12.99 9.58 14.29
C GLU A 53 13.53 9.31 12.88
N ILE A 54 14.29 8.24 12.71
CA ILE A 54 14.82 7.83 11.39
C ILE A 54 13.70 7.27 10.52
N ARG A 55 12.77 6.48 11.08
CA ARG A 55 11.63 5.96 10.34
C ARG A 55 10.70 7.08 9.85
N HIS A 56 10.50 8.12 10.69
CA HIS A 56 9.79 9.34 10.28
C HIS A 56 10.53 10.09 9.17
N ALA A 57 11.85 10.27 9.28
CA ALA A 57 12.65 10.91 8.25
C ALA A 57 12.55 10.16 6.91
N ILE A 58 12.65 8.83 6.93
CA ILE A 58 12.44 7.98 5.76
C ILE A 58 11.05 8.24 5.14
N SER A 59 10.00 8.28 5.95
CA SER A 59 8.63 8.51 5.47
C SER A 59 8.45 9.91 4.85
N LEU A 60 9.04 10.95 5.45
CA LEU A 60 8.99 12.32 4.95
C LEU A 60 9.75 12.51 3.64
N ALA A 61 10.81 11.72 3.41
CA ALA A 61 11.62 11.81 2.19
C ALA A 61 10.94 11.20 0.96
N ILE A 62 9.90 10.37 1.13
CA ILE A 62 9.26 9.63 0.02
C ILE A 62 8.27 10.51 -0.72
N ASN A 63 8.52 10.77 -2.00
CA ASN A 63 7.57 11.45 -2.89
C ASN A 63 6.51 10.48 -3.43
N ARG A 64 5.46 10.25 -2.63
CA ARG A 64 4.36 9.34 -2.97
C ARG A 64 3.56 9.78 -4.19
N GLN A 65 3.45 11.10 -4.38
CA GLN A 65 2.70 11.66 -5.51
C GLN A 65 3.34 11.27 -6.85
N VAL A 66 4.66 11.34 -6.95
CA VAL A 66 5.41 10.92 -8.16
C VAL A 66 5.17 9.43 -8.45
N ILE A 67 5.10 8.57 -7.41
CA ILE A 67 4.79 7.15 -7.61
C ILE A 67 3.40 6.98 -8.22
N VAL A 68 2.39 7.67 -7.68
CA VAL A 68 1.01 7.57 -8.19
C VAL A 68 0.89 8.13 -9.61
N GLU A 69 1.48 9.30 -9.87
CA GLU A 69 1.37 9.96 -11.17
C GLU A 69 2.16 9.25 -12.28
N GLN A 70 3.41 8.89 -12.00
CA GLN A 70 4.32 8.36 -13.02
C GLN A 70 4.30 6.85 -13.14
N LEU A 71 4.29 6.13 -12.02
CA LEU A 71 4.35 4.68 -12.07
C LEU A 71 2.97 4.05 -12.17
N LEU A 72 1.95 4.60 -11.49
CA LEU A 72 0.57 4.13 -11.58
C LEU A 72 -0.25 4.85 -12.66
N GLN A 73 0.31 5.82 -13.38
CA GLN A 73 -0.39 6.60 -14.41
C GLN A 73 -1.71 7.20 -13.89
N GLY A 74 -1.75 7.61 -12.62
CA GLY A 74 -2.96 8.07 -11.95
C GLY A 74 -3.96 6.97 -11.56
N GLN A 75 -3.64 5.69 -11.80
CA GLN A 75 -4.52 4.56 -11.46
C GLN A 75 -4.29 4.07 -10.03
N GLY A 76 -4.32 5.01 -9.10
CA GLY A 76 -4.13 4.77 -7.68
C GLY A 76 -4.26 6.05 -6.88
N ARG A 77 -4.06 5.95 -5.57
CA ARG A 77 -4.13 7.08 -4.64
C ARG A 77 -2.96 7.02 -3.66
N VAL A 78 -2.47 8.17 -3.21
CA VAL A 78 -1.48 8.20 -2.13
C VAL A 78 -2.03 7.53 -0.88
N ALA A 79 -1.23 6.70 -0.22
CA ALA A 79 -1.55 6.10 1.06
C ALA A 79 -0.67 6.72 2.16
N ILE A 80 -1.28 7.16 3.25
CA ILE A 80 -0.61 7.64 4.46
C ILE A 80 -0.94 6.76 5.68
N GLY A 81 -1.84 5.81 5.49
CA GLY A 81 -2.31 4.85 6.48
C GLY A 81 -2.98 3.66 5.80
N PRO A 82 -3.52 2.71 6.58
CA PRO A 82 -4.16 1.51 6.05
C PRO A 82 -5.55 1.76 5.46
N LEU A 83 -6.12 2.93 5.68
CA LEU A 83 -7.47 3.31 5.24
C LEU A 83 -7.38 4.50 4.27
N PRO A 84 -8.09 4.47 3.13
CA PRO A 84 -8.16 5.60 2.21
C PRO A 84 -9.05 6.72 2.75
N GLU A 85 -8.90 7.94 2.22
CA GLU A 85 -9.57 9.16 2.72
C GLU A 85 -11.10 9.09 2.68
N ASP A 86 -11.66 8.33 1.75
CA ASP A 86 -13.11 8.11 1.62
C ASP A 86 -13.65 7.03 2.56
N HIS A 87 -12.78 6.40 3.35
CA HIS A 87 -13.19 5.38 4.31
C HIS A 87 -13.77 6.03 5.57
N LYS A 88 -14.94 5.54 6.04
CA LYS A 88 -15.66 6.12 7.20
C LYS A 88 -14.86 6.13 8.52
N TYR A 89 -13.85 5.25 8.65
CA TYR A 89 -12.94 5.20 9.81
C TYR A 89 -11.61 5.90 9.57
N TYR A 90 -11.42 6.59 8.43
CA TYR A 90 -10.21 7.34 8.15
C TYR A 90 -10.01 8.49 9.16
N ASN A 91 -8.81 8.61 9.74
CA ASN A 91 -8.48 9.72 10.66
C ASN A 91 -8.04 10.94 9.86
N THR A 92 -8.92 11.94 9.76
CA THR A 92 -8.68 13.18 9.00
C THR A 92 -7.64 14.12 9.60
N ASN A 93 -7.20 13.84 10.83
CA ASN A 93 -6.20 14.68 11.53
C ASN A 93 -4.76 14.28 11.11
N LEU A 94 -4.57 13.11 10.53
CA LEU A 94 -3.25 12.64 10.11
C LEU A 94 -2.86 13.22 8.75
N LYS A 95 -1.60 13.65 8.66
CA LYS A 95 -1.01 14.13 7.41
C LYS A 95 0.41 13.61 7.31
N VAL A 96 0.78 13.15 6.12
CA VAL A 96 2.17 12.87 5.77
C VAL A 96 2.57 13.86 4.70
N GLU A 97 3.52 14.71 5.02
CA GLU A 97 4.07 15.69 4.10
C GLU A 97 5.29 15.08 3.39
N TYR A 98 5.54 15.51 2.16
CA TYR A 98 6.80 15.29 1.49
C TYR A 98 7.70 16.48 1.80
N ASP A 99 8.72 16.27 2.62
CA ASP A 99 9.66 17.31 3.04
C ASP A 99 11.06 16.70 3.20
N PRO A 100 11.81 16.56 2.09
CA PRO A 100 13.14 15.96 2.11
C PRO A 100 14.17 16.82 2.86
N GLU A 101 14.00 18.14 2.95
CA GLU A 101 14.91 19.00 3.70
C GLU A 101 14.75 18.79 5.21
N LYS A 102 13.53 18.73 5.70
CA LYS A 102 13.23 18.38 7.08
C LYS A 102 13.73 16.97 7.40
N ALA A 103 13.46 16.01 6.50
CA ALA A 103 13.93 14.62 6.64
C ALA A 103 15.46 14.56 6.78
N LYS A 104 16.19 15.30 5.96
CA LYS A 104 17.66 15.39 6.02
C LYS A 104 18.12 15.94 7.37
N GLY A 105 17.52 17.02 7.84
CA GLY A 105 17.83 17.57 9.16
C GLY A 105 17.57 16.59 10.30
N MET A 106 16.52 15.78 10.21
CA MET A 106 16.23 14.72 11.20
C MET A 106 17.31 13.63 11.18
N VAL A 107 17.73 13.19 10.00
CA VAL A 107 18.80 12.18 9.84
C VAL A 107 20.12 12.68 10.43
N GLU A 108 20.49 13.92 10.16
CA GLU A 108 21.70 14.57 10.71
C GLU A 108 21.63 14.70 12.24
N ALA A 109 20.47 15.16 12.77
CA ALA A 109 20.25 15.32 14.21
C ALA A 109 20.26 13.99 14.97
N ALA A 110 19.79 12.92 14.35
CA ALA A 110 19.86 11.56 14.93
C ALA A 110 21.26 10.93 14.90
N GLY A 111 22.27 11.61 14.33
CA GLY A 111 23.63 11.11 14.26
C GLY A 111 23.80 9.89 13.35
N TRP A 112 23.08 9.85 12.24
CA TRP A 112 23.12 8.77 11.28
C TRP A 112 24.53 8.53 10.75
N ASP A 113 24.97 7.26 10.73
CA ASP A 113 26.24 6.87 10.11
C ASP A 113 26.11 6.91 8.56
N PRO A 114 26.80 7.84 7.88
CA PRO A 114 26.70 7.98 6.42
C PRO A 114 27.34 6.80 5.65
N ASN A 115 28.06 5.90 6.34
CA ASN A 115 28.62 4.70 5.74
C ASN A 115 27.66 3.50 5.84
N ARG A 116 26.62 3.60 6.66
CA ARG A 116 25.62 2.55 6.79
C ARG A 116 24.81 2.44 5.49
N GLU A 117 24.66 1.23 5.00
CA GLU A 117 23.82 0.91 3.85
C GLU A 117 22.68 -0.01 4.31
N LEU A 118 21.42 0.42 4.08
CA LEU A 118 20.23 -0.37 4.44
C LEU A 118 19.92 -1.40 3.36
N GLU A 119 19.62 -2.63 3.79
CA GLU A 119 19.17 -3.69 2.92
C GLU A 119 17.67 -3.57 2.64
N VAL A 120 17.30 -3.50 1.35
CA VAL A 120 15.93 -3.30 0.88
C VAL A 120 15.46 -4.52 0.11
N LEU A 121 14.45 -5.23 0.61
CA LEU A 121 13.87 -6.38 -0.08
C LEU A 121 12.70 -5.96 -0.97
N VAL A 122 12.71 -6.44 -2.22
CA VAL A 122 11.65 -6.24 -3.21
C VAL A 122 11.38 -7.55 -3.93
N SER A 123 10.10 -7.90 -4.17
CA SER A 123 9.77 -9.08 -4.97
C SER A 123 9.81 -8.78 -6.46
N THR A 124 10.27 -9.76 -7.25
CA THR A 124 10.10 -9.78 -8.71
C THR A 124 8.64 -9.91 -9.11
N GLY A 125 8.32 -9.50 -10.33
CA GLY A 125 6.99 -9.70 -10.94
C GLY A 125 5.96 -8.63 -10.62
N ASN A 126 6.36 -7.56 -9.90
CA ASN A 126 5.56 -6.36 -9.73
C ASN A 126 6.36 -5.13 -10.13
N GLU A 127 6.26 -4.75 -11.39
CA GLU A 127 7.04 -3.67 -12.00
C GLU A 127 6.87 -2.33 -11.26
N VAL A 128 5.66 -2.01 -10.82
CA VAL A 128 5.40 -0.76 -10.07
C VAL A 128 6.14 -0.76 -8.75
N ARG A 129 6.13 -1.89 -8.02
CA ARG A 129 6.84 -2.04 -6.75
C ARG A 129 8.36 -1.95 -6.95
N GLU A 130 8.89 -2.62 -7.96
CA GLU A 130 10.31 -2.60 -8.28
C GLU A 130 10.78 -1.18 -8.63
N LYS A 131 10.04 -0.47 -9.50
CA LYS A 131 10.32 0.93 -9.84
C LYS A 131 10.14 1.89 -8.65
N SER A 132 9.14 1.64 -7.79
CA SER A 132 8.97 2.44 -6.56
C SER A 132 10.16 2.31 -5.63
N ALA A 133 10.74 1.12 -5.50
CA ALA A 133 11.94 0.92 -4.69
C ALA A 133 13.14 1.73 -5.23
N ILE A 134 13.31 1.81 -6.55
CA ILE A 134 14.36 2.61 -7.18
C ILE A 134 14.15 4.11 -6.94
N LEU A 135 12.91 4.61 -7.07
CA LEU A 135 12.61 6.02 -6.77
C LEU A 135 12.86 6.34 -5.30
N ILE A 136 12.41 5.48 -4.39
CA ILE A 136 12.62 5.67 -2.96
C ILE A 136 14.11 5.58 -2.59
N GLN A 137 14.89 4.69 -3.20
CA GLN A 137 16.35 4.67 -3.04
C GLN A 137 16.97 6.03 -3.39
N GLN A 138 16.56 6.66 -4.49
CA GLN A 138 17.02 7.98 -4.87
C GLN A 138 16.61 9.08 -3.88
N ASP A 139 15.37 8.99 -3.35
CA ASP A 139 14.89 9.93 -2.34
C ASP A 139 15.65 9.77 -1.02
N LEU A 140 15.90 8.56 -0.57
CA LEU A 140 16.69 8.28 0.64
C LEU A 140 18.15 8.73 0.49
N GLN A 141 18.73 8.59 -0.69
CA GLN A 141 20.07 9.08 -0.97
C GLN A 141 20.21 10.60 -0.82
N LYS A 142 19.15 11.37 -1.19
CA LYS A 142 19.13 12.84 -1.03
C LYS A 142 19.22 13.27 0.44
N ILE A 143 18.70 12.45 1.35
CA ILE A 143 18.73 12.70 2.80
C ILE A 143 19.93 12.03 3.51
N GLY A 144 20.86 11.42 2.77
CA GLY A 144 22.08 10.81 3.30
C GLY A 144 21.95 9.36 3.72
N ILE A 145 20.84 8.69 3.42
CA ILE A 145 20.61 7.26 3.70
C ILE A 145 20.93 6.46 2.44
N LYS A 146 21.96 5.60 2.51
CA LYS A 146 22.32 4.66 1.44
C LYS A 146 21.48 3.39 1.56
N THR A 147 21.09 2.84 0.42
CA THR A 147 20.32 1.59 0.37
C THR A 147 20.81 0.67 -0.73
N LYS A 148 20.73 -0.64 -0.47
CA LYS A 148 21.03 -1.71 -1.41
C LYS A 148 19.76 -2.52 -1.68
N ILE A 149 19.24 -2.46 -2.90
CA ILE A 149 18.05 -3.22 -3.30
C ILE A 149 18.45 -4.65 -3.61
N GLN A 150 17.77 -5.59 -2.97
CA GLN A 150 17.84 -7.02 -3.26
C GLN A 150 16.47 -7.47 -3.80
N THR A 151 16.46 -7.93 -5.04
CA THR A 151 15.25 -8.43 -5.71
C THR A 151 15.19 -9.95 -5.57
N LEU A 152 14.07 -10.46 -5.04
CA LEU A 152 13.85 -11.87 -4.72
C LEU A 152 12.55 -12.37 -5.35
N ASP A 153 12.41 -13.69 -5.55
CA ASP A 153 11.08 -14.25 -5.78
C ASP A 153 10.19 -14.06 -4.53
N PHE A 154 8.87 -14.04 -4.73
CA PHE A 154 7.96 -13.71 -3.64
C PHE A 154 7.99 -14.69 -2.45
N PRO A 155 8.08 -16.03 -2.62
CA PRO A 155 8.24 -16.97 -1.51
C PRO A 155 9.53 -16.72 -0.69
N THR A 156 10.64 -16.45 -1.35
CA THR A 156 11.92 -16.14 -0.68
C THR A 156 11.83 -14.81 0.07
N LEU A 157 11.24 -13.77 -0.54
CA LEU A 157 11.00 -12.51 0.14
C LEU A 157 10.16 -12.71 1.41
N LEU A 158 9.07 -13.48 1.35
CA LEU A 158 8.21 -13.74 2.52
C LEU A 158 8.97 -14.46 3.64
N THR A 159 9.86 -15.40 3.29
CA THR A 159 10.69 -16.11 4.26
C THR A 159 11.62 -15.14 4.97
N ASN A 160 12.38 -14.33 4.22
CA ASN A 160 13.28 -13.34 4.78
C ASN A 160 12.55 -12.29 5.61
N ALA A 161 11.40 -11.82 5.11
CA ALA A 161 10.58 -10.82 5.81
C ALA A 161 10.05 -11.34 7.16
N ARG A 162 9.63 -12.61 7.24
CA ARG A 162 9.20 -13.23 8.50
C ARG A 162 10.34 -13.44 9.48
N ASN A 163 11.53 -13.73 8.98
CA ASN A 163 12.73 -13.89 9.82
C ASN A 163 13.33 -12.55 10.29
N GLY A 164 12.92 -11.43 9.69
CA GLY A 164 13.51 -10.12 9.95
C GLY A 164 14.88 -9.92 9.27
N ASP A 165 15.17 -10.67 8.21
CA ASP A 165 16.44 -10.61 7.46
C ASP A 165 16.40 -9.46 6.43
N TYR A 166 16.18 -8.23 6.89
CA TYR A 166 16.11 -7.01 6.10
C TYR A 166 16.11 -5.78 7.01
N ASP A 167 16.33 -4.61 6.41
CA ASP A 167 16.10 -3.31 7.06
C ASP A 167 14.78 -2.68 6.58
N LEU A 168 14.55 -2.69 5.26
CA LEU A 168 13.34 -2.20 4.61
C LEU A 168 12.79 -3.30 3.69
N CYS A 169 11.47 -3.52 3.68
CA CYS A 169 10.84 -4.53 2.84
C CYS A 169 9.59 -3.99 2.16
N PHE A 170 9.56 -4.05 0.83
CA PHE A 170 8.38 -3.68 0.04
C PHE A 170 7.38 -4.82 -0.02
N ILE A 171 6.18 -4.56 0.47
CA ILE A 171 5.10 -5.54 0.50
C ILE A 171 3.75 -4.85 0.38
N GLY A 172 2.69 -5.60 0.12
CA GLY A 172 1.34 -5.09 0.03
C GLY A 172 0.36 -5.84 0.93
N SER A 173 -0.79 -5.21 1.13
CA SER A 173 -1.95 -5.79 1.79
C SER A 173 -3.16 -5.65 0.86
N ALA A 174 -4.04 -6.66 0.85
CA ALA A 174 -5.30 -6.58 0.10
C ALA A 174 -6.22 -5.47 0.62
N GLY A 175 -5.98 -5.02 1.85
CA GLY A 175 -6.87 -4.08 2.52
C GLY A 175 -8.24 -4.67 2.81
N SER A 176 -9.11 -3.92 3.46
CA SER A 176 -10.47 -4.34 3.76
C SER A 176 -11.36 -3.15 4.08
N VAL A 177 -12.67 -3.36 3.96
CA VAL A 177 -13.70 -2.44 4.46
C VAL A 177 -13.70 -2.37 5.99
N ASP A 178 -13.28 -3.46 6.63
CA ASP A 178 -13.15 -3.51 8.09
C ASP A 178 -11.74 -3.10 8.50
N PRO A 179 -11.58 -2.02 9.28
CA PRO A 179 -10.26 -1.53 9.68
C PRO A 179 -9.48 -2.54 10.53
N SER A 180 -10.16 -3.49 11.20
CA SER A 180 -9.48 -4.54 12.01
C SER A 180 -8.59 -5.45 11.18
N GLU A 181 -8.85 -5.59 9.90
CA GLU A 181 -8.05 -6.44 9.00
C GLU A 181 -6.61 -5.93 8.77
N SER A 182 -6.34 -4.66 9.09
CA SER A 182 -4.99 -4.10 9.03
C SER A 182 -4.16 -4.37 10.29
N VAL A 183 -4.82 -4.70 11.40
CA VAL A 183 -4.20 -4.85 12.73
C VAL A 183 -3.14 -5.97 12.77
N PRO A 184 -3.37 -7.16 12.18
CA PRO A 184 -2.38 -8.23 12.16
C PRO A 184 -1.03 -7.85 11.53
N ASN A 185 -1.01 -6.87 10.64
CA ASN A 185 0.22 -6.43 9.96
C ASN A 185 1.23 -5.74 10.91
N VAL A 186 0.78 -5.35 12.10
CA VAL A 186 1.58 -4.64 13.11
C VAL A 186 1.42 -5.24 14.51
N THR A 187 0.82 -6.42 14.63
CA THR A 187 0.62 -7.09 15.91
C THR A 187 1.71 -8.13 16.13
N ALA A 188 2.35 -8.06 17.28
CA ALA A 188 3.39 -9.01 17.68
C ALA A 188 2.89 -10.47 17.60
N GLY A 189 3.72 -11.36 17.04
CA GLY A 189 3.41 -12.78 16.90
C GLY A 189 2.53 -13.15 15.70
N TYR A 190 1.98 -12.19 14.96
CA TYR A 190 1.27 -12.48 13.71
C TYR A 190 2.24 -12.66 12.54
N MET A 191 1.94 -13.66 11.70
CA MET A 191 2.76 -14.06 10.56
C MET A 191 2.94 -12.94 9.52
N ASN A 192 1.99 -12.00 9.46
CA ASN A 192 2.00 -10.87 8.52
C ASN A 192 2.58 -9.58 9.14
N ASN A 193 3.08 -9.63 10.37
CA ASN A 193 3.80 -8.51 10.97
C ASN A 193 5.21 -8.43 10.38
N PHE A 194 5.31 -7.92 9.17
CA PHE A 194 6.58 -7.70 8.49
C PHE A 194 7.33 -6.47 8.98
N THR A 195 6.85 -5.77 10.00
CA THR A 195 7.54 -4.65 10.63
C THR A 195 8.43 -5.08 11.78
N GLN A 196 8.31 -6.34 12.21
CA GLN A 196 8.96 -6.91 13.40
C GLN A 196 8.61 -6.17 14.70
N LEU A 197 7.49 -5.43 14.71
CA LEU A 197 7.04 -4.70 15.90
C LEU A 197 6.70 -5.67 17.02
N THR A 198 7.31 -5.47 18.20
CA THR A 198 7.11 -6.30 19.39
C THR A 198 6.27 -5.61 20.46
N ASP A 199 6.07 -4.28 20.36
CA ASP A 199 5.18 -3.54 21.26
C ASP A 199 3.73 -4.00 21.05
N PRO A 200 3.03 -4.50 22.09
CA PRO A 200 1.67 -5.00 21.96
C PRO A 200 0.62 -3.91 21.81
N THR A 201 0.95 -2.66 22.18
CA THR A 201 0.00 -1.55 22.30
C THR A 201 -0.83 -1.34 21.04
N LEU A 202 -0.18 -1.37 19.88
CA LEU A 202 -0.84 -1.13 18.59
C LEU A 202 -1.82 -2.25 18.23
N GLY A 203 -1.43 -3.50 18.48
CA GLY A 203 -2.30 -4.67 18.32
C GLY A 203 -3.49 -4.64 19.27
N GLU A 204 -3.25 -4.40 20.56
CA GLU A 204 -4.30 -4.34 21.59
C GLU A 204 -5.35 -3.26 21.31
N VAL A 205 -4.91 -2.06 20.95
CA VAL A 205 -5.82 -0.96 20.57
C VAL A 205 -6.61 -1.34 19.33
N GLY A 206 -5.96 -1.82 18.28
CA GLY A 206 -6.64 -2.20 17.05
C GLY A 206 -7.68 -3.32 17.25
N GLU A 207 -7.34 -4.37 18.02
CA GLU A 207 -8.25 -5.45 18.35
C GLU A 207 -9.44 -5.01 19.23
N SER A 208 -9.24 -4.01 20.11
CA SER A 208 -10.33 -3.46 20.92
C SER A 208 -11.43 -2.83 20.04
N GLY A 209 -11.07 -2.24 18.91
CA GLY A 209 -12.03 -1.66 17.97
C GLY A 209 -12.99 -2.66 17.35
N ALA A 210 -12.59 -3.93 17.21
CA ALA A 210 -13.48 -4.98 16.72
C ALA A 210 -14.59 -5.36 17.73
N LYS A 211 -14.43 -5.02 19.00
CA LYS A 211 -15.38 -5.28 20.09
C LYS A 211 -16.41 -4.18 20.26
N GLU A 212 -16.16 -3.00 19.69
CA GLU A 212 -17.07 -1.87 19.78
C GLU A 212 -18.30 -2.05 18.88
N ILE A 213 -19.49 -1.77 19.45
CA ILE A 213 -20.78 -2.02 18.78
C ILE A 213 -21.25 -0.75 18.04
N THR A 214 -21.02 0.45 18.61
CA THR A 214 -21.44 1.70 17.99
C THR A 214 -20.38 2.23 17.02
N PHE A 215 -20.82 2.94 15.98
CA PHE A 215 -19.90 3.57 15.04
C PHE A 215 -18.96 4.56 15.73
N GLU A 216 -19.48 5.40 16.62
CA GLU A 216 -18.73 6.46 17.30
C GLU A 216 -17.64 5.88 18.19
N ALA A 217 -17.95 4.87 18.99
CA ALA A 217 -16.97 4.21 19.86
C ALA A 217 -15.90 3.51 19.02
N ARG A 218 -16.31 2.78 17.97
CA ARG A 218 -15.40 2.11 17.06
C ARG A 218 -14.51 3.09 16.31
N LYS A 219 -15.07 4.23 15.85
CA LYS A 219 -14.32 5.29 15.17
C LYS A 219 -13.24 5.88 16.10
N ALA A 220 -13.57 6.16 17.36
CA ALA A 220 -12.62 6.70 18.32
C ALA A 220 -11.43 5.74 18.56
N VAL A 221 -11.69 4.44 18.62
CA VAL A 221 -10.62 3.42 18.75
C VAL A 221 -9.73 3.41 17.53
N TYR A 222 -10.31 3.38 16.31
CA TYR A 222 -9.50 3.35 15.08
C TYR A 222 -8.82 4.68 14.77
N ASP A 223 -9.34 5.80 15.25
CA ASP A 223 -8.59 7.07 15.21
C ASP A 223 -7.32 6.96 16.07
N LYS A 224 -7.46 6.47 17.29
CA LYS A 224 -6.31 6.25 18.18
C LYS A 224 -5.33 5.23 17.62
N TYR A 225 -5.82 4.11 17.04
CA TYR A 225 -4.97 3.13 16.37
C TYR A 225 -4.12 3.77 15.26
N GLN A 226 -4.74 4.56 14.39
CA GLN A 226 -4.04 5.25 13.32
C GLN A 226 -3.03 6.29 13.85
N GLU A 227 -3.35 6.99 14.93
CA GLU A 227 -2.42 7.93 15.59
C GLU A 227 -1.18 7.21 16.14
N ILE A 228 -1.36 6.09 16.85
CA ILE A 228 -0.22 5.31 17.38
C ILE A 228 0.60 4.72 16.22
N LEU A 229 -0.06 4.19 15.19
CA LEU A 229 0.59 3.68 13.98
C LEU A 229 1.45 4.76 13.30
N PHE A 230 0.92 5.96 13.21
CA PHE A 230 1.65 7.11 12.68
C PHE A 230 2.81 7.52 13.60
N GLN A 231 2.64 7.53 14.92
CA GLN A 231 3.68 7.89 15.88
C GLN A 231 4.84 6.87 15.84
N GLN A 232 4.53 5.59 15.92
CA GLN A 232 5.55 4.54 15.91
C GLN A 232 6.20 4.34 14.52
N MET A 233 5.53 4.72 13.46
CA MET A 233 5.97 4.64 12.06
C MET A 233 6.67 3.30 11.73
N PRO A 234 6.04 2.13 12.00
CA PRO A 234 6.69 0.85 11.72
C PRO A 234 6.74 0.54 10.21
N MET A 235 5.98 1.27 9.42
CA MET A 235 5.94 1.17 7.97
C MET A 235 5.64 2.52 7.32
N ALA A 236 6.18 2.76 6.14
CA ALA A 236 5.79 3.86 5.28
C ALA A 236 4.73 3.36 4.29
N PHE A 237 3.49 3.82 4.43
CA PHE A 237 2.46 3.60 3.43
C PHE A 237 2.81 4.37 2.16
N LEU A 238 2.54 3.79 0.99
CA LEU A 238 2.96 4.36 -0.29
C LEU A 238 1.76 4.75 -1.15
N TYR A 239 0.95 3.77 -1.54
CA TYR A 239 -0.21 4.01 -2.40
C TYR A 239 -1.27 2.92 -2.27
N PHE A 240 -2.51 3.29 -2.53
CA PHE A 240 -3.60 2.37 -2.84
C PHE A 240 -3.65 2.12 -4.34
N THR A 241 -3.96 0.89 -4.74
CA THR A 241 -4.14 0.53 -6.15
C THR A 241 -5.59 0.64 -6.58
N ASN A 242 -5.81 0.88 -7.86
CA ASN A 242 -7.09 0.65 -8.49
C ASN A 242 -7.08 -0.69 -9.23
N ASP A 243 -8.23 -1.36 -9.28
CA ASP A 243 -8.45 -2.49 -10.17
C ASP A 243 -8.87 -1.98 -11.54
N LEU A 244 -8.22 -2.50 -12.60
CA LEU A 244 -8.43 -2.07 -13.97
C LEU A 244 -9.21 -3.13 -14.74
N PHE A 245 -10.50 -2.89 -14.96
CA PHE A 245 -11.39 -3.83 -15.65
C PHE A 245 -11.71 -3.39 -17.07
N GLY A 246 -12.03 -4.38 -17.92
CA GLY A 246 -12.51 -4.14 -19.27
C GLY A 246 -13.64 -5.09 -19.65
N TYR A 247 -14.63 -4.57 -20.34
CA TYR A 247 -15.72 -5.36 -20.88
C TYR A 247 -16.22 -4.79 -22.21
N SER A 248 -16.90 -5.62 -23.00
CA SER A 248 -17.48 -5.23 -24.27
C SER A 248 -18.61 -4.21 -24.06
N ASP A 249 -18.69 -3.18 -24.90
CA ASP A 249 -19.77 -2.20 -24.89
C ASP A 249 -21.16 -2.80 -25.23
N LYS A 250 -21.17 -4.05 -25.75
CA LYS A 250 -22.40 -4.83 -25.93
C LYS A 250 -23.03 -5.29 -24.61
N LEU A 251 -22.27 -5.26 -23.50
CA LEU A 251 -22.77 -5.62 -22.18
C LEU A 251 -23.39 -4.41 -21.49
N GLU A 252 -24.62 -4.56 -21.04
CA GLU A 252 -25.32 -3.59 -20.19
C GLU A 252 -25.45 -4.10 -18.76
N ASN A 253 -25.66 -3.16 -17.81
CA ASN A 253 -25.85 -3.40 -16.39
C ASN A 253 -24.63 -4.04 -15.70
N VAL A 254 -23.43 -3.95 -16.28
CA VAL A 254 -22.19 -4.33 -15.61
C VAL A 254 -21.93 -3.34 -14.48
N ARG A 255 -21.83 -3.85 -13.25
CA ARG A 255 -21.49 -3.06 -12.06
C ARG A 255 -20.20 -3.58 -11.46
N VAL A 256 -19.29 -2.68 -11.19
CA VAL A 256 -18.03 -2.94 -10.52
C VAL A 256 -17.90 -1.95 -9.36
N GLY A 257 -17.50 -2.42 -8.22
CA GLY A 257 -17.30 -1.57 -7.02
C GLY A 257 -16.08 -1.98 -6.22
N ALA A 258 -15.58 -1.09 -5.39
CA ALA A 258 -14.40 -1.29 -4.56
C ALA A 258 -14.47 -2.54 -3.64
N ILE A 259 -15.67 -2.98 -3.31
CA ILE A 259 -15.93 -4.16 -2.48
C ILE A 259 -16.20 -5.40 -3.34
N ASP A 260 -16.48 -5.18 -4.62
CA ASP A 260 -16.79 -6.24 -5.55
C ASP A 260 -15.53 -6.67 -6.30
N TYR A 261 -14.64 -7.40 -5.61
CA TYR A 261 -13.47 -8.07 -6.22
C TYR A 261 -13.82 -8.95 -7.43
N ASN A 262 -15.09 -9.05 -7.74
CA ASN A 262 -15.57 -9.92 -8.80
C ASN A 262 -16.61 -9.18 -9.64
N VAL A 263 -16.22 -8.77 -10.84
CA VAL A 263 -17.11 -8.18 -11.86
C VAL A 263 -18.36 -9.05 -12.06
N ASN A 264 -18.24 -10.36 -11.81
CA ASN A 264 -19.32 -11.31 -12.00
C ASN A 264 -20.38 -11.33 -10.90
N LYS A 265 -20.23 -10.57 -9.81
CA LYS A 265 -21.22 -10.58 -8.72
C LYS A 265 -22.63 -10.23 -9.13
N ASN A 266 -22.79 -9.46 -10.20
CA ASN A 266 -24.09 -9.10 -10.73
C ASN A 266 -24.36 -9.63 -12.16
N VAL A 267 -23.67 -10.69 -12.57
CA VAL A 267 -23.79 -11.27 -13.92
C VAL A 267 -25.23 -11.63 -14.30
N TRP A 268 -26.07 -11.98 -13.34
CA TRP A 268 -27.50 -12.23 -13.57
C TRP A 268 -28.28 -11.01 -14.08
N ALA A 269 -27.77 -9.80 -13.88
CA ALA A 269 -28.38 -8.56 -14.34
C ALA A 269 -27.85 -8.11 -15.71
N TRP A 270 -26.81 -8.73 -16.21
CA TRP A 270 -26.19 -8.35 -17.47
C TRP A 270 -27.11 -8.65 -18.65
N LYS A 271 -27.08 -7.77 -19.62
CA LYS A 271 -27.78 -7.94 -20.90
C LYS A 271 -26.76 -7.82 -22.01
N VAL A 272 -26.95 -8.62 -23.04
CA VAL A 272 -26.15 -8.55 -24.26
C VAL A 272 -26.99 -7.88 -25.35
N ASN A 273 -26.53 -6.74 -25.82
CA ASN A 273 -27.10 -6.10 -27.00
C ASN A 273 -26.64 -6.83 -28.24
N LYS A 274 -27.60 -7.25 -29.07
CA LYS A 274 -27.32 -7.98 -30.33
C LYS A 274 -26.82 -7.06 -31.42
#